data_761548ceb4c26b31b615a2c92529f710
#
_entry.id   761548ceb4c26b31b615a2c92529f710
#
_cell.length_a   1.000
_cell.length_b   1.000
_cell.length_c   1.000
_cell.angle_alpha   90.00
_cell.angle_beta   90.00
_cell.angle_gamma   90.00
#
_symmetry.space_group_name_H-M   'P 1'
#
loop_
_entity.id
_entity.type
_entity.pdbx_description
1 polymer ?
#
loop_
_entity_poly.entity_id
_entity_poly.type
_entity_poly.pdbx_seq_one_letter_code
_entity_poly.pdbx_strand_id
1 'polypeptide(L)'
;MISRNFSRRTFIQTSAAGMLLPQFASAQEYQVPEQFKPQYVRVKDSIAPGQLLILPRSHFLYWVEAKNKAVRYGVGVGKAGLEFTGTATIDVKKEWPTWRPTDDMIEREPKNYGKYKGNLDAMPGGPSNPLGARALYLFQNGKDTYFRIHGTTQPKSIGRSVSNGCIRMINSHVTDLYERVPIGTTVTVL
;
A
#
# COMPACT_ATOMS: atom_id res chain seq x y z
N MET A 1 32.65 42.81 -79.12
CA MET A 1 32.96 41.60 -78.36
C MET A 1 32.51 41.83 -76.93
N ILE A 2 31.44 41.21 -76.50
CA ILE A 2 30.77 41.46 -75.23
C ILE A 2 31.09 40.25 -74.33
N SER A 3 31.87 40.53 -73.29
CA SER A 3 32.17 39.51 -72.28
C SER A 3 31.05 39.48 -71.26
N ARG A 4 30.43 38.31 -71.04
CA ARG A 4 29.42 38.10 -70.02
C ARG A 4 30.07 37.49 -68.77
N ASN A 5 30.10 38.27 -67.68
CA ASN A 5 30.45 37.77 -66.36
C ASN A 5 29.32 37.01 -65.70
N PHE A 6 29.52 35.71 -65.40
CA PHE A 6 28.62 34.90 -64.59
C PHE A 6 28.97 35.07 -63.12
N SER A 7 28.04 35.64 -62.34
CA SER A 7 28.12 35.71 -60.87
C SER A 7 27.69 34.38 -60.27
N ARG A 8 28.56 33.76 -59.49
CA ARG A 8 28.23 32.57 -58.68
C ARG A 8 27.59 33.03 -57.36
N ARG A 9 26.25 32.88 -57.27
CA ARG A 9 25.51 33.03 -56.01
C ARG A 9 25.72 31.76 -55.20
N THR A 10 26.48 31.83 -54.08
CA THR A 10 26.64 30.79 -53.12
C THR A 10 25.37 30.70 -52.27
N PHE A 11 24.68 29.57 -52.39
CA PHE A 11 23.48 29.28 -51.62
C PHE A 11 23.92 28.63 -50.29
N ILE A 12 23.88 29.39 -49.18
CA ILE A 12 24.12 28.85 -47.86
C ILE A 12 22.83 28.21 -47.38
N GLN A 13 22.80 26.87 -47.37
CA GLN A 13 21.72 26.10 -46.72
C GLN A 13 22.07 26.03 -45.23
N THR A 14 21.31 26.76 -44.41
CA THR A 14 21.36 26.66 -42.94
C THR A 14 20.51 25.46 -42.51
N SER A 15 21.16 24.33 -42.24
CA SER A 15 20.50 23.17 -41.66
C SER A 15 20.26 23.44 -40.15
N ALA A 16 19.01 23.75 -39.80
CA ALA A 16 18.61 23.81 -38.39
C ALA A 16 18.51 22.38 -37.87
N ALA A 17 19.56 21.90 -37.15
CA ALA A 17 19.53 20.68 -36.40
C ALA A 17 18.62 20.88 -35.19
N GLY A 18 17.38 20.45 -35.25
CA GLY A 18 16.44 20.41 -34.13
C GLY A 18 16.99 19.40 -33.05
N MET A 19 17.49 19.90 -31.94
CA MET A 19 17.79 19.09 -30.77
C MET A 19 16.45 18.55 -30.23
N LEU A 20 16.17 17.27 -30.49
CA LEU A 20 15.14 16.51 -29.78
C LEU A 20 15.63 16.27 -28.36
N LEU A 21 15.21 17.09 -27.41
CA LEU A 21 15.43 16.83 -26.00
C LEU A 21 14.63 15.56 -25.63
N PRO A 22 15.24 14.56 -24.96
CA PRO A 22 14.51 13.41 -24.50
C PRO A 22 13.46 13.87 -23.49
N GLN A 23 12.16 13.70 -23.84
CA GLN A 23 11.08 13.84 -22.89
C GLN A 23 11.18 12.66 -21.93
N PHE A 24 11.71 12.89 -20.72
CA PHE A 24 11.58 11.94 -19.64
C PHE A 24 10.07 11.82 -19.31
N ALA A 25 9.47 10.73 -19.73
CA ALA A 25 8.12 10.38 -19.28
C ALA A 25 8.18 10.17 -17.77
N SER A 26 7.78 11.17 -17.00
CA SER A 26 7.55 11.05 -15.57
C SER A 26 6.46 9.98 -15.39
N ALA A 27 6.83 8.84 -14.79
CA ALA A 27 5.85 7.85 -14.38
C ALA A 27 4.86 8.56 -13.43
N GLN A 28 3.61 8.71 -13.86
CA GLN A 28 2.58 9.39 -13.08
C GLN A 28 2.38 8.61 -11.78
N GLU A 29 2.78 9.21 -10.65
CA GLU A 29 2.60 8.63 -9.33
C GLU A 29 1.11 8.35 -9.09
N TYR A 30 0.80 7.15 -8.55
CA TYR A 30 -0.58 6.77 -8.29
C TYR A 30 -1.22 7.73 -7.29
N GLN A 31 -2.26 8.44 -7.76
CA GLN A 31 -3.04 9.33 -6.91
C GLN A 31 -4.11 8.53 -6.18
N VAL A 32 -4.03 8.53 -4.85
CA VAL A 32 -5.04 7.89 -3.99
C VAL A 32 -6.36 8.64 -4.15
N PRO A 33 -7.48 7.96 -4.49
CA PRO A 33 -8.80 8.61 -4.53
C PRO A 33 -9.12 9.32 -3.21
N GLU A 34 -9.72 10.51 -3.29
CA GLU A 34 -9.95 11.39 -2.14
C GLU A 34 -10.68 10.69 -0.99
N GLN A 35 -11.67 9.86 -1.31
CA GLN A 35 -12.43 9.08 -0.33
C GLN A 35 -11.58 8.12 0.52
N PHE A 36 -10.41 7.68 0.03
CA PHE A 36 -9.51 6.76 0.73
C PHE A 36 -8.34 7.44 1.42
N LYS A 37 -8.21 8.75 1.31
CA LYS A 37 -7.24 9.52 2.09
C LYS A 37 -7.63 9.56 3.57
N PRO A 38 -6.67 9.72 4.50
CA PRO A 38 -6.97 9.88 5.91
C PRO A 38 -7.88 11.07 6.17
N GLN A 39 -8.95 10.85 6.93
CA GLN A 39 -9.93 11.91 7.26
C GLN A 39 -10.38 11.78 8.71
N TYR A 40 -10.50 12.88 9.41
CA TYR A 40 -11.20 12.92 10.69
C TYR A 40 -12.71 12.79 10.46
N VAL A 41 -13.31 11.86 11.19
CA VAL A 41 -14.74 11.57 11.11
C VAL A 41 -15.37 11.48 12.50
N ARG A 42 -16.67 11.73 12.59
CA ARG A 42 -17.44 11.45 13.80
C ARG A 42 -17.80 9.97 13.84
N VAL A 43 -17.70 9.37 15.03
CA VAL A 43 -18.19 8.02 15.33
C VAL A 43 -19.25 8.11 16.42
N LYS A 44 -20.03 7.03 16.60
CA LYS A 44 -21.06 6.97 17.64
C LYS A 44 -20.44 7.06 19.03
N ASP A 45 -21.13 7.70 19.96
CA ASP A 45 -20.72 7.86 21.36
C ASP A 45 -20.49 6.53 22.10
N SER A 46 -21.17 5.48 21.64
CA SER A 46 -21.04 4.12 22.19
C SER A 46 -19.74 3.42 21.82
N ILE A 47 -18.95 4.00 20.90
CA ILE A 47 -17.68 3.41 20.46
C ILE A 47 -16.56 3.97 21.36
N ALA A 48 -15.94 3.09 22.15
CA ALA A 48 -14.89 3.50 23.09
C ALA A 48 -13.61 3.94 22.35
N PRO A 49 -12.91 5.00 22.84
CA PRO A 49 -11.60 5.36 22.34
C PRO A 49 -10.54 4.27 22.54
N GLY A 50 -9.42 4.38 21.82
CA GLY A 50 -8.27 3.49 21.98
C GLY A 50 -8.43 2.14 21.27
N GLN A 51 -9.30 2.05 20.26
CA GLN A 51 -9.49 0.83 19.48
C GLN A 51 -9.49 1.08 17.96
N LEU A 52 -9.23 0.02 17.22
CA LEU A 52 -9.38 -0.01 15.78
C LEU A 52 -10.66 -0.75 15.38
N LEU A 53 -11.40 -0.16 14.45
CA LEU A 53 -12.54 -0.81 13.81
C LEU A 53 -12.24 -0.95 12.32
N ILE A 54 -12.44 -2.14 11.78
CA ILE A 54 -12.25 -2.42 10.36
C ILE A 54 -13.58 -2.87 9.77
N LEU A 55 -14.01 -2.20 8.72
CA LEU A 55 -15.23 -2.50 7.98
C LEU A 55 -14.84 -2.99 6.57
N PRO A 56 -14.62 -4.29 6.36
CA PRO A 56 -14.13 -4.83 5.09
C PRO A 56 -15.06 -4.51 3.92
N ARG A 57 -16.36 -4.58 4.11
CA ARG A 57 -17.36 -4.32 3.05
C ARG A 57 -17.30 -2.90 2.48
N SER A 58 -16.91 -1.93 3.31
CA SER A 58 -16.76 -0.53 2.90
C SER A 58 -15.30 -0.13 2.61
N HIS A 59 -14.33 -1.03 2.84
CA HIS A 59 -12.90 -0.80 2.67
C HIS A 59 -12.35 0.35 3.50
N PHE A 60 -12.77 0.44 4.76
CA PHE A 60 -12.30 1.45 5.71
C PHE A 60 -11.81 0.83 7.02
N LEU A 61 -10.78 1.48 7.58
CA LEU A 61 -10.28 1.29 8.92
C LEU A 61 -10.44 2.59 9.68
N TYR A 62 -10.84 2.50 10.97
CA TYR A 62 -11.04 3.64 11.86
C TYR A 62 -10.18 3.47 13.10
N TRP A 63 -9.30 4.44 13.36
CA TRP A 63 -8.65 4.62 14.65
C TRP A 63 -9.50 5.55 15.50
N VAL A 64 -10.12 5.03 16.55
CA VAL A 64 -10.94 5.80 17.49
C VAL A 64 -10.04 6.49 18.49
N GLU A 65 -9.70 7.74 18.23
CA GLU A 65 -8.73 8.52 18.98
C GLU A 65 -9.31 9.09 20.28
N ALA A 66 -10.56 9.52 20.23
CA ALA A 66 -11.29 10.12 21.36
C ALA A 66 -12.79 9.84 21.22
N LYS A 67 -13.55 10.21 22.26
CA LYS A 67 -15.03 10.18 22.19
C LYS A 67 -15.51 10.94 20.96
N ASN A 68 -16.33 10.30 20.14
CA ASN A 68 -16.92 10.86 18.90
C ASN A 68 -15.91 11.23 17.81
N LYS A 69 -14.64 10.83 17.94
CA LYS A 69 -13.60 11.23 17.00
C LYS A 69 -12.76 10.02 16.58
N ALA A 70 -12.66 9.82 15.28
CA ALA A 70 -11.78 8.82 14.70
C ALA A 70 -11.03 9.37 13.48
N VAL A 71 -9.89 8.78 13.18
CA VAL A 71 -9.24 8.93 11.88
C VAL A 71 -9.64 7.73 11.04
N ARG A 72 -10.23 7.99 9.87
CA ARG A 72 -10.61 6.96 8.90
C ARG A 72 -9.56 6.85 7.81
N TYR A 73 -9.19 5.63 7.46
CA TYR A 73 -8.24 5.29 6.38
C TYR A 73 -8.91 4.36 5.39
N GLY A 74 -8.64 4.56 4.10
CA GLY A 74 -8.97 3.58 3.06
C GLY A 74 -8.05 2.37 3.14
N VAL A 75 -8.60 1.17 3.00
CA VAL A 75 -7.87 -0.10 3.08
C VAL A 75 -8.20 -1.03 1.91
N GLY A 76 -7.26 -1.92 1.58
CA GLY A 76 -7.53 -3.13 0.82
C GLY A 76 -7.68 -4.31 1.78
N VAL A 77 -8.56 -5.25 1.47
CA VAL A 77 -8.91 -6.37 2.36
C VAL A 77 -8.80 -7.73 1.68
N GLY A 78 -8.99 -8.80 2.43
CA GLY A 78 -8.99 -10.18 1.94
C GLY A 78 -10.05 -10.42 0.87
N LYS A 79 -9.76 -11.36 -0.05
CA LYS A 79 -10.77 -11.98 -0.91
C LYS A 79 -11.80 -12.69 -0.02
N ALA A 80 -13.03 -12.84 -0.53
CA ALA A 80 -14.07 -13.57 0.17
C ALA A 80 -13.61 -14.95 0.64
N GLY A 81 -13.84 -15.25 1.92
CA GLY A 81 -13.42 -16.49 2.57
C GLY A 81 -11.94 -16.56 3.01
N LEU A 82 -11.17 -15.48 2.83
CA LEU A 82 -9.79 -15.38 3.32
C LEU A 82 -9.62 -14.28 4.36
N GLU A 83 -10.66 -13.48 4.61
CA GLU A 83 -10.62 -12.37 5.56
C GLU A 83 -10.65 -12.84 7.02
N PHE A 84 -9.94 -12.13 7.88
CA PHE A 84 -10.11 -12.23 9.32
C PHE A 84 -11.39 -11.52 9.72
N THR A 85 -12.16 -12.10 10.64
CA THR A 85 -13.32 -11.50 11.31
C THR A 85 -13.23 -11.69 12.81
N GLY A 86 -13.88 -10.81 13.57
CA GLY A 86 -13.88 -10.86 15.02
C GLY A 86 -12.88 -9.90 15.66
N THR A 87 -12.41 -10.23 16.86
CA THR A 87 -11.58 -9.35 17.68
C THR A 87 -10.18 -9.94 17.88
N ALA A 88 -9.18 -9.08 17.75
CA ALA A 88 -7.76 -9.37 17.97
C ALA A 88 -7.10 -8.23 18.74
N THR A 89 -5.84 -8.40 19.15
CA THR A 89 -4.98 -7.34 19.71
C THR A 89 -3.75 -7.12 18.83
N ILE A 90 -3.21 -5.91 18.86
CA ILE A 90 -1.92 -5.62 18.25
C ILE A 90 -0.83 -5.90 19.28
N ASP A 91 -0.12 -7.02 19.13
CA ASP A 91 0.91 -7.40 20.11
C ASP A 91 2.33 -7.11 19.59
N VAL A 92 2.49 -6.98 18.27
CA VAL A 92 3.78 -6.70 17.62
C VAL A 92 3.63 -5.62 16.57
N LYS A 93 4.56 -4.68 16.54
CA LYS A 93 4.71 -3.63 15.54
C LYS A 93 6.10 -3.72 14.91
N LYS A 94 6.20 -3.65 13.57
CA LYS A 94 7.50 -3.68 12.87
C LYS A 94 7.60 -2.61 11.79
N GLU A 95 8.74 -1.96 11.78
CA GLU A 95 9.18 -1.13 10.67
C GLU A 95 9.87 -2.01 9.64
N TRP A 96 9.59 -1.76 8.37
CA TRP A 96 10.18 -2.51 7.25
C TRP A 96 10.24 -4.03 7.52
N PRO A 97 9.08 -4.68 7.76
CA PRO A 97 9.04 -6.08 8.16
C PRO A 97 9.59 -7.00 7.08
N THR A 98 10.21 -8.11 7.49
CA THR A 98 10.48 -9.22 6.57
C THR A 98 9.19 -9.90 6.17
N TRP A 99 9.15 -10.51 4.98
CA TRP A 99 7.97 -11.21 4.48
C TRP A 99 8.30 -12.58 3.93
N ARG A 100 7.51 -13.57 4.30
CA ARG A 100 7.42 -14.88 3.69
C ARG A 100 5.94 -15.24 3.50
N PRO A 101 5.54 -15.87 2.39
CA PRO A 101 4.19 -16.42 2.27
C PRO A 101 3.95 -17.49 3.35
N THR A 102 2.73 -17.62 3.84
CA THR A 102 2.34 -18.75 4.68
C THR A 102 2.34 -20.04 3.87
N ASP A 103 2.41 -21.20 4.54
CA ASP A 103 2.39 -22.48 3.83
C ASP A 103 1.07 -22.67 3.07
N ASP A 104 -0.06 -22.22 3.63
CA ASP A 104 -1.36 -22.18 2.93
C ASP A 104 -1.33 -21.33 1.66
N MET A 105 -0.62 -20.20 1.66
CA MET A 105 -0.44 -19.38 0.45
C MET A 105 0.40 -20.11 -0.60
N ILE A 106 1.46 -20.83 -0.18
CA ILE A 106 2.32 -21.60 -1.07
C ILE A 106 1.52 -22.74 -1.72
N GLU A 107 0.68 -23.44 -0.95
CA GLU A 107 -0.18 -24.52 -1.45
C GLU A 107 -1.25 -23.99 -2.41
N ARG A 108 -1.90 -22.90 -2.05
CA ARG A 108 -2.98 -22.30 -2.84
C ARG A 108 -2.50 -21.64 -4.14
N GLU A 109 -1.31 -21.04 -4.12
CA GLU A 109 -0.75 -20.29 -5.25
C GLU A 109 0.68 -20.73 -5.58
N PRO A 110 0.93 -22.02 -5.96
CA PRO A 110 2.29 -22.55 -6.14
C PRO A 110 3.07 -21.86 -7.27
N LYS A 111 2.38 -21.34 -8.28
CA LYS A 111 3.02 -20.57 -9.37
C LYS A 111 3.68 -19.30 -8.86
N ASN A 112 3.09 -18.65 -7.85
CA ASN A 112 3.59 -17.38 -7.29
C ASN A 112 4.59 -17.59 -6.15
N TYR A 113 4.37 -18.62 -5.34
CA TYR A 113 5.07 -18.79 -4.06
C TYR A 113 5.85 -20.10 -3.95
N GLY A 114 5.86 -20.97 -4.97
CA GLY A 114 6.48 -22.29 -4.92
C GLY A 114 7.97 -22.28 -4.57
N LYS A 115 8.70 -21.20 -4.86
CA LYS A 115 10.11 -21.05 -4.49
C LYS A 115 10.35 -21.03 -2.96
N TYR A 116 9.32 -20.78 -2.17
CA TYR A 116 9.38 -20.80 -0.69
C TYR A 116 9.01 -22.14 -0.09
N LYS A 117 8.63 -23.14 -0.91
CA LYS A 117 8.25 -24.47 -0.42
C LYS A 117 9.47 -25.18 0.14
N GLY A 118 9.34 -25.68 1.38
CA GLY A 118 10.38 -26.45 2.03
C GLY A 118 11.60 -25.65 2.52
N ASN A 119 11.53 -24.32 2.51
CA ASN A 119 12.55 -23.45 3.07
C ASN A 119 11.95 -22.37 3.97
N LEU A 120 12.79 -21.69 4.77
CA LEU A 120 12.40 -20.59 5.66
C LEU A 120 12.86 -19.23 5.15
N ASP A 121 13.26 -19.15 3.88
CA ASP A 121 13.71 -17.87 3.29
C ASP A 121 12.61 -16.82 3.37
N ALA A 122 12.99 -15.63 3.77
CA ALA A 122 12.10 -14.49 3.84
C ALA A 122 12.66 -13.33 3.02
N MET A 123 11.77 -12.61 2.36
CA MET A 123 12.14 -11.37 1.70
C MET A 123 12.51 -10.34 2.77
N PRO A 124 13.68 -9.69 2.69
CA PRO A 124 14.06 -8.63 3.62
C PRO A 124 13.09 -7.45 3.53
N GLY A 125 13.01 -6.66 4.59
CA GLY A 125 12.26 -5.40 4.58
C GLY A 125 12.82 -4.42 3.56
N GLY A 126 11.95 -3.59 2.99
CA GLY A 126 12.37 -2.60 2.00
C GLY A 126 11.24 -2.21 1.03
N PRO A 127 11.53 -1.28 0.12
CA PRO A 127 10.52 -0.72 -0.79
C PRO A 127 9.83 -1.75 -1.72
N SER A 128 10.50 -2.87 -2.01
CA SER A 128 9.96 -3.95 -2.85
C SER A 128 9.20 -5.02 -2.04
N ASN A 129 9.25 -4.98 -0.69
CA ASN A 129 8.59 -5.94 0.15
C ASN A 129 7.07 -5.72 0.14
N PRO A 130 6.24 -6.76 -0.07
CA PRO A 130 4.78 -6.62 -0.17
C PRO A 130 4.10 -6.12 1.10
N LEU A 131 4.75 -6.21 2.27
CA LEU A 131 4.22 -5.62 3.51
C LEU A 131 4.47 -4.11 3.63
N GLY A 132 5.26 -3.53 2.74
CA GLY A 132 5.54 -2.09 2.72
C GLY A 132 6.30 -1.59 3.95
N ALA A 133 6.06 -0.33 4.31
CA ALA A 133 6.88 0.39 5.28
C ALA A 133 6.65 -0.03 6.75
N ARG A 134 5.45 -0.46 7.12
CA ARG A 134 5.06 -0.81 8.50
C ARG A 134 4.11 -2.00 8.51
N ALA A 135 4.15 -2.78 9.61
CA ALA A 135 3.15 -3.81 9.88
C ALA A 135 2.79 -3.86 11.36
N LEU A 136 1.48 -3.98 11.63
CA LEU A 136 0.88 -4.23 12.93
C LEU A 136 0.31 -5.66 12.89
N TYR A 137 0.76 -6.49 13.81
CA TYR A 137 0.49 -7.92 13.83
C TYR A 137 -0.68 -8.21 14.76
N LEU A 138 -1.67 -8.94 14.26
CA LEU A 138 -2.89 -9.25 14.99
C LEU A 138 -2.75 -10.59 15.72
N PHE A 139 -3.00 -10.57 17.02
CA PHE A 139 -2.98 -11.74 17.89
C PHE A 139 -4.37 -12.01 18.45
N GLN A 140 -4.71 -13.27 18.61
CA GLN A 140 -5.94 -13.70 19.27
C GLN A 140 -5.63 -14.78 20.27
N ASN A 141 -6.05 -14.60 21.52
CA ASN A 141 -5.76 -15.53 22.62
C ASN A 141 -4.24 -15.81 22.79
N GLY A 142 -3.41 -14.77 22.62
CA GLY A 142 -1.95 -14.87 22.72
C GLY A 142 -1.26 -15.57 21.55
N LYS A 143 -1.98 -15.93 20.50
CA LYS A 143 -1.44 -16.59 19.31
C LYS A 143 -1.47 -15.65 18.10
N ASP A 144 -0.39 -15.69 17.32
CA ASP A 144 -0.32 -14.99 16.04
C ASP A 144 -1.40 -15.53 15.08
N THR A 145 -2.24 -14.63 14.59
CA THR A 145 -3.31 -14.97 13.64
C THR A 145 -2.81 -15.07 12.20
N TYR A 146 -1.56 -14.69 11.94
CA TYR A 146 -1.00 -14.45 10.61
C TYR A 146 -1.68 -13.34 9.81
N PHE A 147 -2.67 -12.65 10.36
CA PHE A 147 -3.23 -11.44 9.79
C PHE A 147 -2.47 -10.19 10.24
N ARG A 148 -2.36 -9.23 9.35
CA ARG A 148 -1.60 -7.98 9.54
C ARG A 148 -2.39 -6.80 9.01
N ILE A 149 -2.19 -5.65 9.64
CA ILE A 149 -2.45 -4.34 9.03
C ILE A 149 -1.09 -3.83 8.56
N HIS A 150 -0.90 -3.59 7.26
CA HIS A 150 0.43 -3.33 6.72
C HIS A 150 0.39 -2.40 5.50
N GLY A 151 1.53 -1.86 5.13
CA GLY A 151 1.70 -1.10 3.90
C GLY A 151 1.54 -1.95 2.64
N THR A 152 1.81 -1.38 1.47
CA THR A 152 1.72 -2.13 0.23
C THR A 152 2.61 -1.55 -0.86
N THR A 153 3.12 -2.41 -1.73
CA THR A 153 3.71 -2.06 -3.03
C THR A 153 2.67 -1.95 -4.14
N GLN A 154 1.40 -2.25 -3.83
CA GLN A 154 0.28 -2.23 -4.77
C GLN A 154 -0.80 -1.22 -4.35
N PRO A 155 -0.56 0.09 -4.44
CA PRO A 155 -1.49 1.12 -3.95
C PRO A 155 -2.88 1.06 -4.61
N LYS A 156 -2.97 0.55 -5.85
CA LYS A 156 -4.25 0.31 -6.55
C LYS A 156 -5.13 -0.77 -5.92
N SER A 157 -4.61 -1.51 -4.91
CA SER A 157 -5.40 -2.51 -4.15
C SER A 157 -6.26 -1.89 -3.05
N ILE A 158 -6.06 -0.61 -2.72
CA ILE A 158 -6.91 0.10 -1.76
C ILE A 158 -8.32 0.27 -2.33
N GLY A 159 -9.33 0.01 -1.52
CA GLY A 159 -10.73 -0.02 -1.95
C GLY A 159 -11.13 -1.33 -2.64
N ARG A 160 -10.31 -2.40 -2.52
CA ARG A 160 -10.59 -3.70 -3.15
C ARG A 160 -10.41 -4.86 -2.20
N SER A 161 -11.13 -5.96 -2.45
CA SER A 161 -11.03 -7.25 -1.75
C SER A 161 -10.16 -8.21 -2.58
N VAL A 162 -8.83 -8.06 -2.49
CA VAL A 162 -7.89 -8.78 -3.36
C VAL A 162 -6.69 -9.40 -2.62
N SER A 163 -6.56 -9.16 -1.29
CA SER A 163 -5.44 -9.71 -0.52
C SER A 163 -5.69 -11.18 -0.14
N ASN A 164 -4.66 -11.83 0.38
CA ASN A 164 -4.76 -13.16 0.96
C ASN A 164 -5.19 -13.13 2.46
N GLY A 165 -5.93 -12.09 2.84
CA GLY A 165 -6.51 -11.94 4.17
C GLY A 165 -6.10 -10.66 4.89
N CYS A 166 -4.85 -10.24 4.74
CA CYS A 166 -4.32 -9.06 5.42
C CYS A 166 -4.98 -7.74 4.97
N ILE A 167 -4.94 -6.76 5.86
CA ILE A 167 -5.47 -5.41 5.64
C ILE A 167 -4.33 -4.54 5.08
N ARG A 168 -4.47 -4.11 3.83
CA ARG A 168 -3.47 -3.29 3.12
C ARG A 168 -3.77 -1.81 3.27
N MET A 169 -2.74 -1.02 3.48
CA MET A 169 -2.80 0.44 3.53
C MET A 169 -1.77 1.07 2.59
N ILE A 170 -1.98 2.30 2.18
CA ILE A 170 -0.93 3.13 1.57
C ILE A 170 0.24 3.26 2.57
N ASN A 171 1.49 3.23 2.11
CA ASN A 171 2.66 3.26 3.00
C ASN A 171 2.68 4.49 3.92
N SER A 172 2.38 5.68 3.43
CA SER A 172 2.28 6.88 4.28
C SER A 172 1.13 6.79 5.30
N HIS A 173 0.00 6.17 4.94
CA HIS A 173 -1.14 6.01 5.84
C HIS A 173 -0.86 5.00 6.96
N VAL A 174 -0.19 3.87 6.64
CA VAL A 174 0.16 2.91 7.68
C VAL A 174 1.27 3.44 8.60
N THR A 175 2.15 4.30 8.10
CA THR A 175 3.14 4.99 8.92
C THR A 175 2.46 5.93 9.92
N ASP A 176 1.50 6.74 9.47
CA ASP A 176 0.71 7.61 10.36
C ASP A 176 -0.09 6.77 11.40
N LEU A 177 -0.75 5.69 10.97
CA LEU A 177 -1.45 4.78 11.88
C LEU A 177 -0.50 4.13 12.90
N TYR A 178 0.66 3.70 12.45
CA TYR A 178 1.69 3.05 13.28
C TYR A 178 2.13 3.95 14.44
N GLU A 179 2.34 5.24 14.21
CA GLU A 179 2.73 6.18 15.26
C GLU A 179 1.61 6.43 16.29
N ARG A 180 0.35 6.36 15.85
CA ARG A 180 -0.83 6.63 16.71
C ARG A 180 -1.22 5.45 17.60
N VAL A 181 -1.02 4.23 17.12
CA VAL A 181 -1.63 3.03 17.72
C VAL A 181 -0.64 2.31 18.61
N PRO A 182 -0.89 2.22 19.95
CA PRO A 182 -0.02 1.50 20.85
C PRO A 182 -0.17 -0.03 20.73
N ILE A 183 0.84 -0.76 21.21
CA ILE A 183 0.73 -2.20 21.46
C ILE A 183 -0.37 -2.44 22.51
N GLY A 184 -1.08 -3.56 22.41
CA GLY A 184 -2.24 -3.89 23.23
C GLY A 184 -3.57 -3.33 22.70
N THR A 185 -3.54 -2.54 21.62
CA THR A 185 -4.76 -1.99 21.02
C THR A 185 -5.67 -3.10 20.51
N THR A 186 -6.94 -3.04 20.91
CA THR A 186 -7.99 -3.93 20.40
C THR A 186 -8.34 -3.57 18.96
N VAL A 187 -8.46 -4.58 18.11
CA VAL A 187 -8.87 -4.49 16.71
C VAL A 187 -10.12 -5.33 16.51
N THR A 188 -11.21 -4.71 16.07
CA THR A 188 -12.45 -5.42 15.72
C THR A 188 -12.68 -5.34 14.22
N VAL A 189 -12.82 -6.50 13.58
CA VAL A 189 -13.14 -6.64 12.14
C VAL A 189 -14.58 -7.14 12.02
N LEU A 190 -15.47 -6.34 11.38
CA LEU A 190 -16.91 -6.50 11.31
C LEU A 190 -17.37 -7.13 9.97
#